data_c0eab81927eb4f7b5e769208aa918337
#
_entry.id   c0eab81927eb4f7b5e769208aa918337
#
_cell.length_a   1.000
_cell.length_b   1.000
_cell.length_c   1.000
_cell.angle_alpha   90.00
_cell.angle_beta   90.00
_cell.angle_gamma   90.00
#
_symmetry.space_group_name_H-M   'P 1'
#
loop_
_entity.id
_entity.type
_entity.pdbx_description
1 polymer ?
#
loop_
_entity_poly.entity_id
_entity_poly.type
_entity_poly.pdbx_seq_one_letter_code
_entity_poly.pdbx_strand_id
1 'polypeptide(L)'
;QDAFQLGGSSFAQTQNKIGTEVPTIKDADCFKRAFNTIQTLILDNQILAGHDIGSGGLITTLLEMCFADVDLGANIDLTVFEEKDVVKVLFAENIGIVMQAKDDSVFESTLNNNNIPFYKLGTVTTTDNLQLTADNSQPSTVNIQLSTYRDIWFETSYLLDQKQTQHHQATARFE
;
A
#
# COMPACT_ATOMS: atom_id res chain seq x y z
N GLN A 1 13.57 -12.69 1.67
CA GLN A 1 12.12 -12.46 1.56
C GLN A 1 11.45 -12.93 2.84
N ASP A 2 10.67 -12.06 3.47
CA ASP A 2 9.90 -12.46 4.63
C ASP A 2 8.63 -13.17 4.15
N ALA A 3 8.25 -14.25 4.84
CA ALA A 3 7.01 -14.93 4.54
C ALA A 3 5.83 -13.98 4.88
N PHE A 4 4.79 -14.02 4.06
CA PHE A 4 3.56 -13.27 4.32
C PHE A 4 2.79 -13.92 5.46
N GLN A 5 2.88 -13.34 6.66
CA GLN A 5 2.26 -13.83 7.88
C GLN A 5 1.15 -12.91 8.34
N LEU A 6 0.01 -13.47 8.74
CA LEU A 6 -1.18 -12.72 9.15
C LEU A 6 -1.33 -12.57 10.66
N GLY A 7 -0.43 -13.16 11.45
CA GLY A 7 -0.49 -13.06 12.91
C GLY A 7 -0.32 -11.63 13.39
N GLY A 8 -1.18 -11.23 14.31
CA GLY A 8 -1.21 -9.87 14.85
C GLY A 8 -1.79 -8.79 13.93
N SER A 9 -2.05 -9.10 12.64
CA SER A 9 -2.54 -8.13 11.68
C SER A 9 -3.95 -7.63 11.99
N SER A 10 -4.29 -6.44 11.52
CA SER A 10 -5.64 -5.89 11.59
C SER A 10 -6.66 -6.82 10.95
N PHE A 11 -6.29 -7.47 9.83
CA PHE A 11 -7.14 -8.49 9.20
C PHE A 11 -7.46 -9.66 10.14
N ALA A 12 -6.46 -10.23 10.82
CA ALA A 12 -6.69 -11.30 11.78
C ALA A 12 -7.62 -10.86 12.93
N GLN A 13 -7.44 -9.64 13.42
CA GLN A 13 -8.27 -9.06 14.48
C GLN A 13 -9.73 -8.90 14.04
N THR A 14 -10.01 -8.46 12.80
CA THR A 14 -11.39 -8.38 12.28
C THR A 14 -12.07 -9.75 12.22
N GLN A 15 -11.30 -10.84 12.13
CA GLN A 15 -11.79 -12.22 12.18
C GLN A 15 -11.83 -12.80 13.60
N ASN A 16 -11.64 -11.97 14.64
CA ASN A 16 -11.49 -12.42 16.04
C ASN A 16 -10.38 -13.46 16.24
N LYS A 17 -9.28 -13.34 15.49
CA LYS A 17 -8.10 -14.21 15.54
C LYS A 17 -6.87 -13.35 15.77
N ILE A 18 -5.90 -13.90 16.51
CA ILE A 18 -4.60 -13.23 16.68
C ILE A 18 -3.56 -13.88 15.77
N GLY A 19 -3.62 -15.21 15.60
CA GLY A 19 -2.57 -15.96 14.91
C GLY A 19 -1.32 -16.13 15.78
N THR A 20 -0.37 -16.92 15.31
CA THR A 20 0.86 -17.24 16.04
C THR A 20 2.13 -16.73 15.37
N GLU A 21 2.07 -16.51 14.06
CA GLU A 21 3.21 -16.11 13.25
C GLU A 21 3.03 -14.69 12.76
N VAL A 22 3.95 -13.81 13.15
CA VAL A 22 3.94 -12.37 12.83
C VAL A 22 5.04 -12.02 11.84
N PRO A 23 4.86 -10.99 11.00
CA PRO A 23 5.95 -10.45 10.20
C PRO A 23 7.09 -9.98 11.10
N THR A 24 8.33 -10.23 10.65
CA THR A 24 9.50 -9.78 11.40
C THR A 24 10.67 -9.48 10.46
N ILE A 25 11.56 -8.58 10.87
CA ILE A 25 12.81 -8.30 10.14
C ILE A 25 13.77 -9.46 10.34
N LYS A 26 14.12 -10.17 9.26
CA LYS A 26 15.09 -11.27 9.27
C LYS A 26 16.50 -10.80 8.92
N ASP A 27 16.61 -9.77 8.08
CA ASP A 27 17.87 -9.20 7.62
C ASP A 27 17.93 -7.70 7.96
N ALA A 28 18.52 -7.39 9.11
CA ALA A 28 18.66 -6.01 9.59
C ALA A 28 19.60 -5.18 8.71
N ASP A 29 20.59 -5.81 8.06
CA ASP A 29 21.51 -5.11 7.17
C ASP A 29 20.82 -4.73 5.85
N CYS A 30 19.97 -5.62 5.31
CA CYS A 30 19.13 -5.29 4.17
C CYS A 30 18.17 -4.15 4.52
N PHE A 31 17.50 -4.19 5.67
CA PHE A 31 16.62 -3.12 6.12
C PHE A 31 17.34 -1.78 6.21
N LYS A 32 18.54 -1.75 6.82
CA LYS A 32 19.36 -0.54 6.91
C LYS A 32 19.77 0.01 5.53
N ARG A 33 20.19 -0.88 4.61
CA ARG A 33 20.54 -0.46 3.23
C ARG A 33 19.30 0.11 2.53
N ALA A 34 18.16 -0.55 2.62
CA ALA A 34 16.89 -0.09 2.03
C ALA A 34 16.53 1.29 2.56
N PHE A 35 16.53 1.49 3.88
CA PHE A 35 16.24 2.77 4.50
C PHE A 35 17.15 3.88 3.97
N ASN A 36 18.47 3.67 3.96
CA ASN A 36 19.43 4.67 3.49
C ASN A 36 19.24 4.98 2.00
N THR A 37 19.00 3.98 1.17
CA THR A 37 18.78 4.15 -0.27
C THR A 37 17.50 4.92 -0.56
N ILE A 38 16.43 4.65 0.19
CA ILE A 38 15.17 5.40 0.06
C ILE A 38 15.38 6.87 0.43
N GLN A 39 16.13 7.17 1.51
CA GLN A 39 16.47 8.56 1.87
C GLN A 39 17.24 9.26 0.73
N THR A 40 18.17 8.57 0.08
CA THR A 40 18.89 9.11 -1.08
C THR A 40 17.93 9.38 -2.25
N LEU A 41 17.06 8.45 -2.59
CA LEU A 41 16.06 8.61 -3.65
C LEU A 41 15.10 9.77 -3.40
N ILE A 42 14.74 10.02 -2.13
CA ILE A 42 13.92 11.19 -1.72
C ILE A 42 14.71 12.48 -1.98
N LEU A 43 15.97 12.56 -1.50
CA LEU A 43 16.82 13.75 -1.67
C LEU A 43 17.08 14.07 -3.15
N ASP A 44 17.21 13.04 -3.98
CA ASP A 44 17.42 13.14 -5.42
C ASP A 44 16.12 13.38 -6.21
N ASN A 45 14.98 13.58 -5.52
CA ASN A 45 13.66 13.79 -6.12
C ASN A 45 13.26 12.69 -7.12
N GLN A 46 13.60 11.44 -6.83
CA GLN A 46 13.24 10.28 -7.65
C GLN A 46 11.93 9.62 -7.22
N ILE A 47 11.39 9.96 -6.05
CA ILE A 47 10.13 9.47 -5.52
C ILE A 47 9.07 10.56 -5.69
N LEU A 48 7.96 10.24 -6.37
CA LEU A 48 6.81 11.14 -6.55
C LEU A 48 5.81 11.00 -5.41
N ALA A 49 5.59 9.79 -4.93
CA ALA A 49 4.75 9.46 -3.78
C ALA A 49 5.30 8.22 -3.09
N GLY A 50 5.02 8.06 -1.81
CA GLY A 50 5.43 6.87 -1.06
C GLY A 50 4.65 6.72 0.23
N HIS A 51 4.39 5.47 0.61
CA HIS A 51 3.68 5.11 1.83
C HIS A 51 4.23 3.79 2.38
N ASP A 52 4.49 3.72 3.67
CA ASP A 52 4.90 2.50 4.35
C ASP A 52 3.74 1.50 4.46
N ILE A 53 4.05 0.21 4.47
CA ILE A 53 3.06 -0.84 4.72
C ILE A 53 2.83 -0.91 6.22
N GLY A 54 1.67 -0.42 6.65
CA GLY A 54 1.23 -0.38 8.04
C GLY A 54 0.06 -1.31 8.33
N SER A 55 -0.79 -0.89 9.26
CA SER A 55 -2.02 -1.60 9.63
C SER A 55 -2.94 -1.80 8.43
N GLY A 56 -3.41 -3.02 8.23
CA GLY A 56 -4.24 -3.41 7.09
C GLY A 56 -3.44 -3.89 5.87
N GLY A 57 -2.10 -3.81 5.89
CA GLY A 57 -1.22 -4.39 4.88
C GLY A 57 -1.17 -3.62 3.55
N LEU A 58 -0.72 -4.31 2.51
CA LEU A 58 -0.51 -3.72 1.18
C LEU A 58 -1.78 -3.08 0.59
N ILE A 59 -2.93 -3.70 0.78
CA ILE A 59 -4.19 -3.18 0.22
C ILE A 59 -4.54 -1.81 0.80
N THR A 60 -4.42 -1.64 2.11
CA THR A 60 -4.68 -0.36 2.78
C THR A 60 -3.69 0.70 2.31
N THR A 61 -2.41 0.38 2.24
CA THR A 61 -1.37 1.28 1.72
C THR A 61 -1.68 1.76 0.30
N LEU A 62 -2.07 0.85 -0.60
CA LEU A 62 -2.44 1.22 -1.98
C LEU A 62 -3.67 2.13 -2.05
N LEU A 63 -4.69 1.85 -1.24
CA LEU A 63 -5.90 2.68 -1.15
C LEU A 63 -5.56 4.08 -0.62
N GLU A 64 -4.81 4.17 0.48
CA GLU A 64 -4.43 5.45 1.11
C GLU A 64 -3.56 6.31 0.18
N MET A 65 -2.67 5.71 -0.62
CA MET A 65 -1.92 6.43 -1.65
C MET A 65 -2.83 7.04 -2.74
N CYS A 66 -3.96 6.41 -3.04
CA CYS A 66 -4.92 6.90 -4.04
C CYS A 66 -5.95 7.89 -3.44
N PHE A 67 -6.17 7.92 -2.13
CA PHE A 67 -7.20 8.78 -1.51
C PHE A 67 -6.90 10.28 -1.60
N ALA A 68 -5.65 10.65 -1.84
CA ALA A 68 -5.27 12.05 -2.03
C ALA A 68 -5.90 12.68 -3.29
N ASP A 69 -6.13 11.86 -4.33
CA ASP A 69 -6.78 12.26 -5.57
C ASP A 69 -7.46 11.04 -6.20
N VAL A 70 -8.78 10.92 -6.00
CA VAL A 70 -9.56 9.76 -6.50
C VAL A 70 -9.77 9.74 -8.01
N ASP A 71 -9.39 10.80 -8.72
CA ASP A 71 -9.33 10.80 -10.19
C ASP A 71 -8.10 10.03 -10.70
N LEU A 72 -7.17 9.70 -9.79
CA LEU A 72 -5.98 8.90 -10.05
C LEU A 72 -6.09 7.54 -9.37
N GLY A 73 -6.10 6.48 -10.15
CA GLY A 73 -6.09 5.10 -9.66
C GLY A 73 -4.81 4.36 -10.01
N ALA A 74 -4.87 3.04 -9.93
CA ALA A 74 -3.73 2.20 -10.30
C ALA A 74 -4.16 0.83 -10.83
N ASN A 75 -3.36 0.28 -11.76
CA ASN A 75 -3.41 -1.12 -12.15
C ASN A 75 -2.25 -1.85 -11.47
N ILE A 76 -2.57 -2.79 -10.60
CA ILE A 76 -1.62 -3.53 -9.77
C ILE A 76 -1.63 -5.00 -10.14
N ASP A 77 -0.45 -5.54 -10.37
CA ASP A 77 -0.21 -6.95 -10.68
C ASP A 77 0.36 -7.65 -9.44
N LEU A 78 -0.45 -8.46 -8.78
CA LEU A 78 -0.04 -9.26 -7.62
C LEU A 78 0.65 -10.56 -8.02
N THR A 79 0.69 -10.91 -9.31
CA THR A 79 1.32 -12.14 -9.80
C THR A 79 2.85 -12.10 -9.70
N VAL A 80 3.41 -10.90 -9.48
CA VAL A 80 4.84 -10.69 -9.23
C VAL A 80 5.33 -11.32 -7.93
N PHE A 81 4.42 -11.61 -6.99
CA PHE A 81 4.75 -12.27 -5.74
C PHE A 81 4.80 -13.81 -5.91
N GLU A 82 5.73 -14.45 -5.19
CA GLU A 82 5.81 -15.92 -5.15
C GLU A 82 4.67 -16.52 -4.31
N GLU A 83 4.18 -15.79 -3.28
CA GLU A 83 3.03 -16.18 -2.48
C GLU A 83 1.76 -16.19 -3.35
N LYS A 84 1.02 -17.29 -3.30
CA LYS A 84 -0.19 -17.48 -4.12
C LYS A 84 -1.49 -17.19 -3.35
N ASP A 85 -1.41 -17.12 -2.04
CA ASP A 85 -2.53 -16.71 -1.21
C ASP A 85 -2.65 -15.18 -1.26
N VAL A 86 -3.58 -14.70 -2.09
CA VAL A 86 -3.84 -13.27 -2.29
C VAL A 86 -4.21 -12.55 -0.99
N VAL A 87 -4.89 -13.24 -0.07
CA VAL A 87 -5.24 -12.68 1.24
C VAL A 87 -3.96 -12.39 2.05
N LYS A 88 -3.00 -13.30 2.01
CA LYS A 88 -1.71 -13.07 2.67
C LYS A 88 -0.95 -11.92 2.00
N VAL A 89 -0.89 -11.87 0.67
CA VAL A 89 -0.20 -10.79 -0.06
C VAL A 89 -0.80 -9.43 0.30
N LEU A 90 -2.13 -9.32 0.33
CA LEU A 90 -2.81 -8.05 0.53
C LEU A 90 -2.83 -7.60 2.00
N PHE A 91 -2.96 -8.52 2.95
CA PHE A 91 -3.25 -8.18 4.35
C PHE A 91 -2.12 -8.48 5.34
N ALA A 92 -1.01 -9.08 4.89
CA ALA A 92 0.16 -9.21 5.77
C ALA A 92 0.79 -7.83 5.98
N GLU A 93 1.02 -7.49 7.24
CA GLU A 93 1.62 -6.22 7.66
C GLU A 93 3.16 -6.35 7.66
N ASN A 94 3.69 -6.83 6.54
CA ASN A 94 5.13 -6.98 6.34
C ASN A 94 5.78 -5.60 6.23
N ILE A 95 6.98 -5.49 6.79
CA ILE A 95 7.77 -4.26 6.66
C ILE A 95 8.08 -4.02 5.19
N GLY A 96 7.64 -2.90 4.69
CA GLY A 96 7.82 -2.49 3.30
C GLY A 96 7.39 -1.05 3.08
N ILE A 97 7.63 -0.57 1.88
CA ILE A 97 7.19 0.74 1.42
C ILE A 97 6.74 0.61 -0.03
N VAL A 98 5.61 1.21 -0.35
CA VAL A 98 5.12 1.37 -1.73
C VAL A 98 5.54 2.75 -2.21
N MET A 99 6.12 2.83 -3.40
CA MET A 99 6.63 4.10 -3.95
C MET A 99 6.24 4.25 -5.41
N GLN A 100 5.94 5.48 -5.80
CA GLN A 100 5.81 5.87 -7.19
C GLN A 100 7.14 6.47 -7.67
N ALA A 101 7.79 5.81 -8.61
CA ALA A 101 9.05 6.27 -9.19
C ALA A 101 8.81 7.41 -10.20
N LYS A 102 9.72 8.37 -10.24
CA LYS A 102 9.75 9.41 -11.27
C LYS A 102 10.35 8.89 -12.57
N ASP A 103 11.40 8.10 -12.48
CA ASP A 103 12.07 7.43 -13.59
C ASP A 103 12.36 5.98 -13.20
N ASP A 104 11.67 5.04 -13.85
CA ASP A 104 11.75 3.62 -13.55
C ASP A 104 13.21 3.10 -13.67
N SER A 105 13.95 3.52 -14.70
CA SER A 105 15.28 3.01 -14.98
C SER A 105 16.32 3.45 -13.93
N VAL A 106 16.25 4.71 -13.51
CA VAL A 106 17.10 5.25 -12.44
C VAL A 106 16.75 4.57 -11.12
N PHE A 107 15.45 4.43 -10.83
CA PHE A 107 14.95 3.84 -9.61
C PHE A 107 15.39 2.37 -9.48
N GLU A 108 15.10 1.55 -10.49
CA GLU A 108 15.45 0.13 -10.53
C GLU A 108 16.97 -0.09 -10.45
N SER A 109 17.77 0.71 -11.19
CA SER A 109 19.22 0.60 -11.15
C SER A 109 19.77 0.94 -9.77
N THR A 110 19.20 1.94 -9.10
CA THR A 110 19.61 2.33 -7.74
C THR A 110 19.33 1.23 -6.72
N LEU A 111 18.15 0.62 -6.77
CA LEU A 111 17.80 -0.49 -5.88
C LEU A 111 18.70 -1.71 -6.12
N ASN A 112 18.91 -2.08 -7.38
CA ASN A 112 19.75 -3.21 -7.77
C ASN A 112 21.22 -3.01 -7.33
N ASN A 113 21.79 -1.82 -7.54
CA ASN A 113 23.16 -1.50 -7.14
C ASN A 113 23.38 -1.57 -5.63
N ASN A 114 22.32 -1.37 -4.85
CA ASN A 114 22.34 -1.49 -3.38
C ASN A 114 21.86 -2.87 -2.87
N ASN A 115 21.62 -3.83 -3.77
CA ASN A 115 21.09 -5.17 -3.43
C ASN A 115 19.83 -5.10 -2.57
N ILE A 116 18.85 -4.26 -2.98
CA ILE A 116 17.56 -4.12 -2.32
C ILE A 116 16.52 -4.88 -3.12
N PRO A 117 15.82 -5.87 -2.53
CA PRO A 117 14.74 -6.56 -3.20
C PRO A 117 13.54 -5.61 -3.40
N PHE A 118 12.96 -5.63 -4.57
CA PHE A 118 11.77 -4.86 -4.90
C PHE A 118 10.87 -5.61 -5.89
N TYR A 119 9.63 -5.16 -5.97
CA TYR A 119 8.64 -5.64 -6.94
C TYR A 119 8.09 -4.46 -7.71
N LYS A 120 8.02 -4.58 -9.04
CA LYS A 120 7.31 -3.62 -9.88
C LYS A 120 5.85 -4.04 -9.90
N LEU A 121 5.03 -3.31 -9.14
CA LEU A 121 3.63 -3.69 -8.89
C LEU A 121 2.70 -3.28 -10.03
N GLY A 122 2.98 -2.18 -10.74
CA GLY A 122 2.04 -1.69 -11.75
C GLY A 122 2.22 -0.24 -12.12
N THR A 123 1.14 0.40 -12.55
CA THR A 123 1.14 1.78 -13.08
C THR A 123 -0.04 2.58 -12.54
N VAL A 124 0.18 3.88 -12.36
CA VAL A 124 -0.88 4.85 -12.06
C VAL A 124 -1.77 5.05 -13.29
N THR A 125 -3.07 5.22 -13.08
CA THR A 125 -4.08 5.47 -14.10
C THR A 125 -4.87 6.75 -13.79
N THR A 126 -5.58 7.27 -14.77
CA THR A 126 -6.46 8.44 -14.63
C THR A 126 -7.92 8.01 -14.49
N THR A 127 -8.19 7.11 -13.56
CA THR A 127 -9.54 6.56 -13.31
C THR A 127 -9.77 6.41 -11.82
N ASP A 128 -11.01 6.58 -11.36
CA ASP A 128 -11.44 6.33 -9.97
C ASP A 128 -11.47 4.82 -9.66
N ASN A 129 -10.38 4.10 -9.98
CA ASN A 129 -10.33 2.66 -9.75
C ASN A 129 -8.93 2.18 -9.35
N LEU A 130 -8.88 1.33 -8.33
CA LEU A 130 -7.75 0.45 -8.07
C LEU A 130 -8.08 -0.94 -8.63
N GLN A 131 -7.35 -1.35 -9.66
CA GLN A 131 -7.49 -2.65 -10.30
C GLN A 131 -6.40 -3.59 -9.81
N LEU A 132 -6.78 -4.75 -9.28
CA LEU A 132 -5.85 -5.78 -8.80
C LEU A 132 -5.97 -7.02 -9.68
N THR A 133 -4.86 -7.51 -10.21
CA THR A 133 -4.77 -8.78 -10.95
C THR A 133 -4.02 -9.80 -10.09
N ALA A 134 -4.64 -10.96 -9.84
CA ALA A 134 -4.14 -11.91 -8.83
C ALA A 134 -3.71 -13.27 -9.36
N ASP A 135 -4.13 -13.68 -10.57
CA ASP A 135 -3.80 -15.01 -11.12
C ASP A 135 -3.53 -14.90 -12.63
N ASN A 136 -2.43 -15.54 -13.07
CA ASN A 136 -2.08 -15.62 -14.50
C ASN A 136 -2.84 -16.73 -15.23
N SER A 137 -3.34 -17.76 -14.54
CA SER A 137 -4.01 -18.92 -15.15
C SER A 137 -5.51 -18.70 -15.36
N GLN A 138 -6.13 -17.92 -14.49
CA GLN A 138 -7.48 -17.36 -14.62
C GLN A 138 -7.46 -15.95 -14.04
N PRO A 139 -7.22 -14.90 -14.82
CA PRO A 139 -7.08 -13.55 -14.30
C PRO A 139 -8.36 -13.14 -13.55
N SER A 140 -8.30 -13.24 -12.24
CA SER A 140 -9.31 -12.65 -11.38
C SER A 140 -8.92 -11.19 -11.18
N THR A 141 -9.65 -10.30 -11.83
CA THR A 141 -9.47 -8.86 -11.68
C THR A 141 -10.49 -8.35 -10.68
N VAL A 142 -10.01 -7.74 -9.61
CA VAL A 142 -10.84 -7.03 -8.66
C VAL A 142 -10.73 -5.54 -8.95
N ASN A 143 -11.88 -4.89 -9.14
CA ASN A 143 -11.98 -3.44 -9.32
C ASN A 143 -12.54 -2.82 -8.04
N ILE A 144 -11.83 -1.85 -7.49
CA ILE A 144 -12.20 -1.13 -6.28
C ILE A 144 -12.41 0.34 -6.65
N GLN A 145 -13.63 0.84 -6.48
CA GLN A 145 -13.94 2.26 -6.69
C GLN A 145 -13.39 3.09 -5.53
N LEU A 146 -12.41 3.93 -5.81
CA LEU A 146 -11.64 4.66 -4.80
C LEU A 146 -12.48 5.66 -4.01
N SER A 147 -13.33 6.43 -4.67
CA SER A 147 -14.22 7.40 -4.02
C SER A 147 -15.10 6.75 -2.93
N THR A 148 -15.63 5.56 -3.21
CA THR A 148 -16.44 4.82 -2.23
C THR A 148 -15.64 4.44 -0.98
N TYR A 149 -14.42 3.91 -1.16
CA TYR A 149 -13.59 3.47 -0.04
C TYR A 149 -12.96 4.65 0.70
N ARG A 150 -12.62 5.74 0.01
CA ARG A 150 -12.20 7.00 0.64
C ARG A 150 -13.27 7.52 1.58
N ASP A 151 -14.51 7.56 1.14
CA ASP A 151 -15.62 8.09 1.93
C ASP A 151 -15.85 7.24 3.20
N ILE A 152 -15.78 5.90 3.09
CA ILE A 152 -15.82 5.00 4.25
C ILE A 152 -14.65 5.27 5.21
N TRP A 153 -13.45 5.47 4.68
CA TRP A 153 -12.24 5.72 5.46
C TRP A 153 -12.33 7.05 6.23
N PHE A 154 -12.85 8.09 5.62
CA PHE A 154 -13.01 9.40 6.22
C PHE A 154 -14.25 9.53 7.13
N GLU A 155 -15.25 8.65 7.02
CA GLU A 155 -16.55 8.78 7.71
C GLU A 155 -16.39 8.97 9.23
N THR A 156 -15.55 8.19 9.88
CA THR A 156 -15.34 8.31 11.34
C THR A 156 -14.81 9.68 11.74
N SER A 157 -13.83 10.20 10.99
CA SER A 157 -13.26 11.53 11.22
C SER A 157 -14.28 12.63 10.94
N TYR A 158 -15.08 12.48 9.90
CA TYR A 158 -16.17 13.40 9.57
C TYR A 158 -17.24 13.45 10.67
N LEU A 159 -17.68 12.31 11.17
CA LEU A 159 -18.66 12.23 12.26
C LEU A 159 -18.12 12.85 13.56
N LEU A 160 -16.84 12.71 13.84
CA LEU A 160 -16.20 13.37 14.97
C LEU A 160 -16.13 14.88 14.76
N ASP A 161 -15.73 15.31 13.57
CA ASP A 161 -15.62 16.74 13.22
C ASP A 161 -16.98 17.45 13.29
N GLN A 162 -18.06 16.81 12.87
CA GLN A 162 -19.43 17.33 13.05
C GLN A 162 -19.80 17.59 14.51
N LYS A 163 -19.22 16.84 15.46
CA LYS A 163 -19.47 17.05 16.90
C LYS A 163 -18.60 18.15 17.49
N GLN A 164 -17.44 18.42 16.90
CA GLN A 164 -16.46 19.37 17.41
C GLN A 164 -16.57 20.76 16.77
N THR A 165 -17.17 20.85 15.58
CA THR A 165 -17.26 22.10 14.82
C THR A 165 -18.70 22.38 14.39
N GLN A 166 -18.92 23.56 13.79
CA GLN A 166 -20.21 23.86 13.20
C GLN A 166 -20.46 22.94 11.99
N HIS A 167 -21.68 22.40 11.89
CA HIS A 167 -22.05 21.33 10.96
C HIS A 167 -21.64 21.58 9.49
N HIS A 168 -21.82 22.83 9.02
CA HIS A 168 -21.45 23.22 7.65
C HIS A 168 -19.93 23.20 7.38
N GLN A 169 -19.09 23.38 8.41
CA GLN A 169 -17.65 23.37 8.25
C GLN A 169 -17.09 21.95 8.12
N ALA A 170 -17.67 20.98 8.82
CA ALA A 170 -17.32 19.59 8.69
C ALA A 170 -17.66 19.07 7.27
N THR A 171 -18.84 19.41 6.75
CA THR A 171 -19.28 19.04 5.40
C THR A 171 -18.35 19.62 4.33
N ALA A 172 -17.98 20.91 4.44
CA ALA A 172 -17.07 21.55 3.49
C ALA A 172 -15.64 20.98 3.47
N ARG A 173 -15.23 20.25 4.51
CA ARG A 173 -13.93 19.55 4.55
C ARG A 173 -14.02 18.11 4.05
N PHE A 174 -15.21 17.53 4.08
CA PHE A 174 -15.46 16.17 3.63
C PHE A 174 -15.67 16.10 2.09
N GLU A 175 -16.37 17.09 1.52
CA GLU A 175 -16.58 17.25 0.08
C GLU A 175 -15.30 17.67 -0.67
#